data_cc49adfe83cf239bdc39e4edc36a6e9b
#
_entry.id   cc49adfe83cf239bdc39e4edc36a6e9b
#
_cell.length_a   1.000
_cell.length_b   1.000
_cell.length_c   1.000
_cell.angle_alpha   90.00
_cell.angle_beta   90.00
_cell.angle_gamma   90.00
#
_symmetry.space_group_name_H-M   'P 1'
#
loop_
_entity.id
_entity.type
_entity.pdbx_description
1 polymer ?
#
loop_
_entity_poly.entity_id
_entity_poly.type
_entity_poly.pdbx_seq_one_letter_code
_entity_poly.pdbx_strand_id
1 'polypeptide(L)' 'MKLYRFLTGPDDASFCHKVTAALNKGWHLYGSPTYSYDTETKIMKCGQAAVKDVEGKEYEPTTKLSDY' A
#
# COMPACT_ATOMS: atom_id res chain seq x y z
N MET A 1 -10.75 -13.69 -4.69
CA MET A 1 -9.29 -13.56 -4.51
C MET A 1 -9.00 -12.40 -3.57
N LYS A 2 -8.20 -12.63 -2.56
CA LYS A 2 -7.80 -11.59 -1.61
C LYS A 2 -6.39 -11.10 -1.94
N LEU A 3 -6.22 -9.80 -2.04
CA LEU A 3 -4.95 -9.18 -2.37
C LEU A 3 -4.41 -8.40 -1.17
N TYR A 4 -3.09 -8.34 -1.07
CA TYR A 4 -2.40 -7.61 -0.02
C TYR A 4 -1.33 -6.71 -0.63
N ARG A 5 -1.24 -5.47 -0.12
CA ARG A 5 -0.15 -4.54 -0.46
C ARG A 5 0.38 -3.92 0.82
N PHE A 6 1.70 -3.78 0.89
CA PHE A 6 2.30 -2.94 1.92
C PHE A 6 2.79 -1.67 1.26
N LEU A 7 2.05 -0.59 1.46
CA LEU A 7 2.36 0.70 0.87
C LEU A 7 3.42 1.39 1.71
N THR A 8 4.48 1.84 1.06
CA THR A 8 5.58 2.52 1.74
C THR A 8 5.92 3.82 1.04
N GLY A 9 6.51 4.74 1.78
CA GLY A 9 6.95 6.00 1.20
C GLY A 9 7.57 6.91 2.25
N PRO A 10 8.12 8.05 1.82
CA PRO A 10 8.66 9.02 2.75
C PRO A 10 7.54 9.72 3.53
N ASP A 11 7.90 10.36 4.63
CA ASP A 11 6.95 11.09 5.46
C ASP A 11 6.63 12.46 4.82
N ASP A 12 5.85 12.39 3.74
CA ASP A 12 5.40 13.60 3.03
C ASP A 12 4.08 13.30 2.30
N ALA A 13 3.59 14.28 1.57
CA ALA A 13 2.31 14.17 0.87
C ALA A 13 2.29 13.06 -0.18
N SER A 14 3.44 12.65 -0.71
CA SER A 14 3.46 11.59 -1.72
C SER A 14 2.97 10.26 -1.16
N PHE A 15 3.29 9.95 0.10
CA PHE A 15 2.76 8.77 0.75
C PHE A 15 1.25 8.88 0.95
N CYS A 16 0.76 10.03 1.37
CA CYS A 16 -0.68 10.25 1.55
C CYS A 16 -1.43 10.09 0.22
N HIS A 17 -0.89 10.60 -0.86
CA HIS A 17 -1.50 10.44 -2.19
C HIS A 17 -1.52 8.98 -2.63
N LYS A 18 -0.45 8.23 -2.35
CA LYS A 18 -0.39 6.80 -2.67
C LYS A 18 -1.48 6.02 -1.94
N VAL A 19 -1.63 6.26 -0.64
CA VAL A 19 -2.66 5.59 0.17
C VAL A 19 -4.06 6.00 -0.31
N THR A 20 -4.27 7.29 -0.56
CA THR A 20 -5.56 7.79 -1.04
C THR A 20 -5.94 7.16 -2.38
N ALA A 21 -4.98 7.03 -3.29
CA ALA A 21 -5.24 6.38 -4.58
C ALA A 21 -5.67 4.92 -4.39
N ALA A 22 -5.04 4.20 -3.46
CA ALA A 22 -5.42 2.82 -3.17
C ALA A 22 -6.84 2.75 -2.60
N LEU A 23 -7.19 3.65 -1.66
CA LEU A 23 -8.53 3.69 -1.09
C LEU A 23 -9.60 3.95 -2.16
N ASN A 24 -9.30 4.81 -3.12
CA ASN A 24 -10.24 5.12 -4.21
C ASN A 24 -10.40 3.97 -5.20
N LYS A 25 -9.49 3.01 -5.20
CA LYS A 25 -9.61 1.79 -6.00
C LYS A 25 -10.28 0.64 -5.24
N GLY A 26 -10.75 0.89 -4.02
CA GLY A 26 -11.45 -0.12 -3.23
C GLY A 26 -10.59 -0.90 -2.26
N TRP A 27 -9.34 -0.49 -2.06
CA TRP A 27 -8.50 -1.11 -1.04
C TRP A 27 -8.95 -0.65 0.34
N HIS A 28 -8.79 -1.53 1.32
CA HIS A 28 -9.11 -1.25 2.72
C HIS A 28 -7.83 -1.29 3.54
N LEU A 29 -7.66 -0.33 4.43
CA LEU A 29 -6.50 -0.32 5.31
C LEU A 29 -6.57 -1.47 6.30
N TYR A 30 -5.45 -2.13 6.54
CA TYR A 30 -5.36 -3.27 7.44
C TYR A 30 -4.30 -2.99 8.50
N GLY A 31 -4.71 -3.01 9.76
CA GLY A 31 -3.82 -2.75 10.88
C GLY A 31 -3.39 -1.29 10.97
N SER A 32 -2.46 -1.02 11.86
CA SER A 32 -1.96 0.32 12.12
C SER A 32 -0.82 0.67 11.15
N PRO A 33 -0.66 1.95 10.83
CA PRO A 33 0.49 2.38 10.02
C PRO A 33 1.79 2.21 10.81
N THR A 34 2.88 2.10 10.07
CA THR A 34 4.21 2.03 10.65
C THR A 34 5.00 3.30 10.31
N TYR A 35 5.97 3.60 11.17
CA TYR A 35 6.74 4.82 11.05
C TYR A 35 8.13 4.54 11.57
N SER A 36 9.16 4.64 10.72
CA SER A 36 10.52 4.35 11.13
C SER A 36 11.52 5.24 10.40
N TYR A 37 12.68 5.43 11.02
CA TYR A 37 13.73 6.26 10.46
C TYR A 37 14.68 5.41 9.62
N ASP A 38 14.93 5.84 8.38
CA ASP A 38 15.89 5.21 7.50
C ASP A 38 17.24 5.91 7.65
N THR A 39 18.21 5.21 8.23
CA THR A 39 19.53 5.76 8.51
C THR A 39 20.37 6.00 7.25
N GLU A 40 20.06 5.29 6.16
CA GLU A 40 20.80 5.47 4.90
C GLU A 40 20.37 6.75 4.18
N THR A 41 19.06 6.95 4.04
CA THR A 41 18.51 8.15 3.37
C THR A 41 18.28 9.30 4.33
N LYS A 42 18.34 9.04 5.64
CA LYS A 42 18.15 10.03 6.72
C LYS A 42 16.79 10.69 6.68
N ILE A 43 15.75 9.92 6.33
CA ILE A 43 14.35 10.38 6.32
C ILE A 43 13.48 9.40 7.06
N MET A 44 12.33 9.89 7.53
CA MET A 44 11.30 9.00 8.09
C MET A 44 10.57 8.28 6.96
N LYS A 45 10.34 7.01 7.18
CA LYS A 45 9.58 6.15 6.25
C LYS A 45 8.26 5.75 6.86
N CYS A 46 7.22 5.78 6.06
CA CYS A 46 5.88 5.37 6.46
C CYS A 46 5.50 4.07 5.76
N GLY A 47 4.67 3.26 6.43
CA GLY A 47 4.13 2.05 5.83
C GLY A 47 2.70 1.83 6.27
N GLN A 48 1.89 1.27 5.38
CA GLN A 48 0.50 0.94 5.67
C GLN A 48 0.10 -0.27 4.85
N ALA A 49 -0.38 -1.31 5.53
CA ALA A 49 -0.91 -2.49 4.86
C ALA A 49 -2.33 -2.20 4.34
N ALA A 50 -2.65 -2.75 3.20
CA ALA A 50 -3.97 -2.64 2.61
C ALA A 50 -4.36 -3.97 1.97
N VAL A 51 -5.66 -4.28 2.03
CA VAL A 51 -6.22 -5.52 1.48
C VAL A 51 -7.38 -5.20 0.57
N LYS A 52 -7.63 -6.09 -0.39
CA LYS A 52 -8.74 -5.95 -1.32
C LYS A 52 -9.23 -7.32 -1.75
N ASP A 53 -10.55 -7.49 -1.84
CA ASP A 53 -11.14 -8.69 -2.40
C ASP A 53 -11.56 -8.42 -3.84
N VAL A 54 -11.15 -9.32 -4.75
CA VAL A 54 -11.53 -9.25 -6.16
C VAL A 54 -12.20 -10.57 -6.53
N GLU A 55 -13.44 -10.50 -6.96
CA GLU A 55 -14.20 -11.68 -7.34
C GLU A 55 -13.97 -12.06 -8.79
N GLY A 56 -14.11 -13.37 -9.08
CA GLY A 56 -14.10 -13.89 -10.44
C GLY A 56 -12.74 -13.93 -11.12
N LYS A 57 -11.67 -13.69 -10.39
CA LYS A 57 -10.31 -13.73 -10.93
C LYS A 57 -9.40 -14.58 -10.06
N GLU A 58 -8.42 -15.21 -10.69
CA GLU A 58 -7.36 -15.92 -9.99
C GLU A 58 -6.12 -15.01 -9.89
N TYR A 59 -5.34 -15.23 -8.86
CA TYR A 59 -4.13 -14.45 -8.63
C TYR A 59 -3.06 -14.76 -9.68
N GLU A 60 -2.56 -13.71 -10.32
CA GLU A 60 -1.47 -13.79 -11.30
C GLU A 60 -0.25 -13.08 -10.73
N PRO A 61 0.83 -13.80 -10.38
CA PRO A 61 2.02 -13.16 -9.80
C PRO A 61 2.67 -12.10 -10.69
N THR A 62 2.42 -12.15 -11.99
CA THR A 62 2.99 -11.19 -12.95
C THR A 62 2.21 -9.88 -13.04
N THR A 63 0.98 -9.84 -12.53
CA THR A 63 0.17 -8.63 -12.56
C THR A 63 0.59 -7.71 -11.42
N LYS A 64 0.75 -6.43 -11.72
CA LYS A 64 1.06 -5.44 -10.70
C LYS A 64 -0.16 -5.23 -9.81
N LEU A 65 0.03 -5.30 -8.49
CA LEU A 65 -1.07 -5.10 -7.53
C LEU A 65 -1.65 -3.70 -7.64
N SER A 66 -0.86 -2.72 -8.05
CA SER A 66 -1.35 -1.35 -8.24
C SER A 66 -2.35 -1.23 -9.40
N ASP A 67 -2.47 -2.25 -10.26
CA ASP A 67 -3.44 -2.26 -11.36
C ASP A 67 -4.85 -2.65 -10.88
N TYR A 68 -4.96 -3.18 -9.68
CA TYR A 68 -6.26 -3.48 -9.09
C TYR A 68 -6.80 -2.29 -8.35
#